data_edf6fd1b56ca003482600aff44e9e6d3
#
_entry.id   edf6fd1b56ca003482600aff44e9e6d3
#
_cell.length_a   1.000
_cell.length_b   1.000
_cell.length_c   1.000
_cell.angle_alpha   90.00
_cell.angle_beta   90.00
_cell.angle_gamma   90.00
#
_symmetry.space_group_name_H-M   'P 1'
#
loop_
_entity.id
_entity.type
_entity.pdbx_description
1 polymer ?
#
loop_
_entity_poly.entity_id
_entity_poly.type
_entity_poly.pdbx_seq_one_letter_code
_entity_poly.pdbx_strand_id
1 'polypeptide(L)'
;MISGFKLRAAQGGLLAAVFVFWHVMTKPGLVPPFMFDNDRQAAFFFGEPLKIAGRIWNWFVVNADIYQHLWVTLVETLLAFGIGSVLGLAGGLWLALSPLASAILEPYIKALNSMPRIILAPIFAVWFGLGIGSKVALGVTLVFFIVFFNV
;
A
#
# COMPACT_ATOMS: atom_id res chain seq x y z
N MET A 1 4.79 34.67 19.32
CA MET A 1 4.15 33.97 18.18
C MET A 1 5.08 33.97 16.98
N ILE A 2 5.40 32.81 16.43
CA ILE A 2 6.20 32.72 15.20
C ILE A 2 5.30 33.17 14.04
N SER A 3 5.75 34.14 13.23
CA SER A 3 4.94 34.59 12.09
C SER A 3 4.74 33.42 11.10
N GLY A 4 3.56 33.31 10.49
CA GLY A 4 3.24 32.21 9.57
C GLY A 4 4.24 32.10 8.40
N PHE A 5 4.83 33.21 7.97
CA PHE A 5 5.88 33.22 6.95
C PHE A 5 7.17 32.54 7.44
N LYS A 6 7.64 32.86 8.65
CA LYS A 6 8.85 32.24 9.23
C LYS A 6 8.66 30.74 9.43
N LEU A 7 7.47 30.32 9.84
CA LEU A 7 7.14 28.89 9.99
C LEU A 7 7.18 28.17 8.64
N ARG A 8 6.56 28.72 7.60
CA ARG A 8 6.57 28.14 6.23
C ARG A 8 7.98 28.10 5.66
N ALA A 9 8.77 29.15 5.86
CA ALA A 9 10.17 29.18 5.43
C ALA A 9 11.01 28.10 6.14
N ALA A 10 10.83 27.92 7.44
CA ALA A 10 11.50 26.87 8.20
C ALA A 10 11.09 25.46 7.74
N GLN A 11 9.80 25.23 7.48
CA GLN A 11 9.28 23.96 6.95
C GLN A 11 9.85 23.65 5.55
N GLY A 12 9.87 24.66 4.67
CA GLY A 12 10.49 24.53 3.34
C GLY A 12 11.99 24.26 3.41
N GLY A 13 12.69 24.96 4.31
CA GLY A 13 14.11 24.74 4.55
C GLY A 13 14.43 23.33 5.07
N LEU A 14 13.62 22.83 6.01
CA LEU A 14 13.74 21.46 6.51
C LEU A 14 13.52 20.43 5.39
N LEU A 15 12.47 20.61 4.59
CA LEU A 15 12.20 19.73 3.47
C LEU A 15 13.34 19.72 2.47
N ALA A 16 13.84 20.89 2.09
CA ALA A 16 15.00 21.03 1.19
C ALA A 16 16.26 20.35 1.78
N ALA A 17 16.53 20.53 3.07
CA ALA A 17 17.65 19.88 3.76
C ALA A 17 17.54 18.35 3.72
N VAL A 18 16.34 17.78 3.92
CA VAL A 18 16.10 16.33 3.81
C VAL A 18 16.37 15.84 2.39
N PHE A 19 15.88 16.54 1.36
CA PHE A 19 16.14 16.16 -0.02
C PHE A 19 17.62 16.26 -0.40
N VAL A 20 18.31 17.30 0.04
CA VAL A 20 19.76 17.47 -0.18
C VAL A 20 20.54 16.36 0.53
N PHE A 21 20.19 16.07 1.78
CA PHE A 21 20.78 14.96 2.54
C PHE A 21 20.58 13.62 1.80
N TRP A 22 19.34 13.32 1.40
CA TRP A 22 19.05 12.12 0.63
C TRP A 22 19.85 12.06 -0.67
N HIS A 23 19.91 13.16 -1.42
CA HIS A 23 20.69 13.22 -2.67
C HIS A 23 22.17 12.95 -2.44
N VAL A 24 22.78 13.57 -1.43
CA VAL A 24 24.19 13.38 -1.09
C VAL A 24 24.47 11.93 -0.67
N MET A 25 23.57 11.36 0.15
CA MET A 25 23.74 9.98 0.66
C MET A 25 23.50 8.89 -0.38
N THR A 26 22.89 9.20 -1.52
CA THR A 26 22.54 8.19 -2.54
C THR A 26 23.19 8.40 -3.90
N LYS A 27 23.78 9.57 -4.16
CA LYS A 27 24.45 9.83 -5.43
C LYS A 27 25.83 9.19 -5.46
N PRO A 28 26.12 8.29 -6.43
CA PRO A 28 27.45 7.73 -6.59
C PRO A 28 28.53 8.83 -6.69
N GLY A 29 29.63 8.66 -5.95
CA GLY A 29 30.70 9.64 -5.84
C GLY A 29 30.50 10.72 -4.76
N LEU A 30 29.34 10.84 -4.13
CA LEU A 30 29.10 11.71 -2.98
C LEU A 30 28.87 10.92 -1.67
N VAL A 31 28.56 9.64 -1.78
CA VAL A 31 28.28 8.76 -0.64
C VAL A 31 29.53 8.63 0.24
N PRO A 32 29.42 8.80 1.57
CA PRO A 32 30.54 8.58 2.47
C PRO A 32 31.05 7.13 2.37
N PRO A 33 32.38 6.93 2.15
CA PRO A 33 32.96 5.61 1.86
C PRO A 33 32.87 4.60 3.02
N PHE A 34 32.54 5.07 4.23
CA PHE A 34 32.38 4.22 5.40
C PHE A 34 30.97 3.65 5.61
N MET A 35 29.98 4.09 4.77
CA MET A 35 28.59 3.68 4.96
C MET A 35 28.18 2.46 4.12
N PHE A 36 28.84 2.28 2.96
CA PHE A 36 28.50 1.20 2.03
C PHE A 36 29.77 0.65 1.39
N ASP A 37 29.73 -0.64 1.04
CA ASP A 37 30.88 -1.33 0.39
C ASP A 37 31.20 -0.77 -1.00
N ASN A 38 30.22 -0.18 -1.66
CA ASN A 38 30.43 0.55 -2.93
C ASN A 38 29.38 1.66 -3.11
N ASP A 39 29.74 2.67 -3.88
CA ASP A 39 28.93 3.87 -4.12
C ASP A 39 27.53 3.59 -4.72
N ARG A 40 27.34 2.43 -5.36
CA ARG A 40 26.07 2.09 -6.01
C ARG A 40 25.08 1.42 -5.08
N GLN A 41 25.54 0.88 -3.95
CA GLN A 41 24.63 0.21 -2.99
C GLN A 41 23.61 1.18 -2.40
N ALA A 42 24.03 2.39 -2.03
CA ALA A 42 23.12 3.40 -1.52
C ALA A 42 22.03 3.76 -2.52
N ALA A 43 22.41 3.98 -3.79
CA ALA A 43 21.47 4.26 -4.86
C ALA A 43 20.52 3.08 -5.14
N PHE A 44 21.00 1.84 -5.00
CA PHE A 44 20.19 0.64 -5.18
C PHE A 44 19.11 0.48 -4.09
N PHE A 45 19.47 0.64 -2.81
CA PHE A 45 18.55 0.42 -1.69
C PHE A 45 17.62 1.61 -1.43
N PHE A 46 18.10 2.84 -1.60
CA PHE A 46 17.36 4.06 -1.23
C PHE A 46 16.89 4.90 -2.42
N GLY A 47 17.33 4.56 -3.64
CA GLY A 47 17.05 5.34 -4.83
C GLY A 47 17.76 6.69 -4.88
N GLU A 48 17.86 7.29 -6.05
CA GLU A 48 18.39 8.65 -6.24
C GLU A 48 17.22 9.61 -6.50
N PRO A 49 17.04 10.70 -5.71
CA PRO A 49 15.88 11.59 -5.83
C PRO A 49 15.67 12.14 -7.25
N LEU A 50 16.73 12.56 -7.92
CA LEU A 50 16.64 13.11 -9.28
C LEU A 50 16.28 12.05 -10.32
N LYS A 51 16.80 10.83 -10.19
CA LYS A 51 16.40 9.72 -11.07
C LYS A 51 14.95 9.31 -10.86
N ILE A 52 14.49 9.33 -9.60
CA ILE A 52 13.08 9.07 -9.27
C ILE A 52 12.19 10.14 -9.90
N ALA A 53 12.52 11.42 -9.73
CA ALA A 53 11.77 12.51 -10.34
C ALA A 53 11.72 12.40 -11.87
N GLY A 54 12.85 12.09 -12.52
CA GLY A 54 12.92 11.86 -13.96
C GLY A 54 12.09 10.64 -14.39
N ARG A 55 12.07 9.56 -13.60
CA ARG A 55 11.24 8.38 -13.88
C ARG A 55 9.75 8.70 -13.75
N ILE A 56 9.36 9.45 -12.73
CA ILE A 56 7.96 9.92 -12.55
C ILE A 56 7.55 10.75 -13.75
N TRP A 57 8.38 11.72 -14.16
CA TRP A 57 8.11 12.54 -15.34
C TRP A 57 7.89 11.70 -16.60
N ASN A 58 8.77 10.73 -16.86
CA ASN A 58 8.64 9.84 -18.00
C ASN A 58 7.35 9.02 -17.95
N TRP A 59 6.98 8.48 -16.80
CA TRP A 59 5.78 7.68 -16.64
C TRP A 59 4.48 8.46 -16.83
N PHE A 60 4.44 9.68 -16.31
CA PHE A 60 3.20 10.49 -16.35
C PHE A 60 3.07 11.35 -17.61
N VAL A 61 4.20 11.79 -18.19
CA VAL A 61 4.19 12.80 -19.25
C VAL A 61 4.73 12.29 -20.57
N VAL A 62 5.88 11.62 -20.58
CA VAL A 62 6.54 11.22 -21.83
C VAL A 62 5.91 9.96 -22.41
N ASN A 63 5.93 8.86 -21.68
CA ASN A 63 5.42 7.58 -22.14
C ASN A 63 3.94 7.38 -21.80
N ALA A 64 3.50 8.00 -20.71
CA ALA A 64 2.14 7.86 -20.17
C ALA A 64 1.74 6.41 -19.78
N ASP A 65 2.72 5.51 -19.59
CA ASP A 65 2.52 4.08 -19.31
C ASP A 65 1.80 3.84 -17.97
N ILE A 66 1.98 4.77 -17.02
CA ILE A 66 1.43 4.66 -15.66
C ILE A 66 -0.10 4.59 -15.65
N TYR A 67 -0.77 5.23 -16.61
CA TYR A 67 -2.24 5.31 -16.62
C TYR A 67 -2.90 3.95 -16.79
N GLN A 68 -2.30 3.05 -17.57
CA GLN A 68 -2.79 1.68 -17.71
C GLN A 68 -2.70 0.93 -16.37
N HIS A 69 -1.59 1.07 -15.66
CA HIS A 69 -1.40 0.44 -14.35
C HIS A 69 -2.34 1.04 -13.28
N LEU A 70 -2.53 2.36 -13.29
CA LEU A 70 -3.48 3.03 -12.40
C LEU A 70 -4.91 2.56 -12.65
N TRP A 71 -5.31 2.41 -13.92
CA TRP A 71 -6.63 1.89 -14.26
C TRP A 71 -6.86 0.49 -13.73
N VAL A 72 -5.91 -0.42 -13.97
CA VAL A 72 -6.00 -1.80 -13.46
C VAL A 72 -6.12 -1.80 -11.93
N THR A 73 -5.27 -1.04 -11.23
CA THR A 73 -5.32 -0.93 -9.77
C THR A 73 -6.64 -0.33 -9.28
N LEU A 74 -7.19 0.66 -9.97
CA LEU A 74 -8.49 1.23 -9.64
C LEU A 74 -9.61 0.18 -9.76
N VAL A 75 -9.62 -0.59 -10.84
CA VAL A 75 -10.60 -1.67 -11.06
C VAL A 75 -10.47 -2.74 -9.96
N GLU A 76 -9.24 -3.19 -9.69
CA GLU A 76 -8.97 -4.16 -8.61
C GLU A 76 -9.50 -3.66 -7.25
N THR A 77 -9.25 -2.40 -6.94
CA THR A 77 -9.69 -1.76 -5.68
C THR A 77 -11.20 -1.66 -5.59
N LEU A 78 -11.86 -1.18 -6.65
CA LEU A 78 -13.32 -1.04 -6.67
C LEU A 78 -14.04 -2.39 -6.58
N LEU A 79 -13.54 -3.41 -7.29
CA LEU A 79 -14.07 -4.77 -7.20
C LEU A 79 -13.88 -5.36 -5.79
N ALA A 80 -12.68 -5.25 -5.24
CA ALA A 80 -12.39 -5.74 -3.89
C ALA A 80 -13.26 -5.04 -2.84
N PHE A 81 -13.39 -3.72 -2.93
CA PHE A 81 -14.22 -2.93 -2.02
C PHE A 81 -15.70 -3.26 -2.15
N GLY A 82 -16.23 -3.30 -3.37
CA GLY A 82 -17.64 -3.59 -3.61
C GLY A 82 -18.03 -4.99 -3.12
N ILE A 83 -17.30 -6.02 -3.57
CA ILE A 83 -17.57 -7.41 -3.19
C ILE A 83 -17.37 -7.60 -1.68
N GLY A 84 -16.25 -7.13 -1.13
CA GLY A 84 -15.93 -7.26 0.29
C GLY A 84 -16.95 -6.56 1.20
N SER A 85 -17.43 -5.37 0.80
CA SER A 85 -18.45 -4.63 1.54
C SER A 85 -19.80 -5.34 1.53
N VAL A 86 -20.25 -5.81 0.38
CA VAL A 86 -21.54 -6.55 0.26
C VAL A 86 -21.50 -7.83 1.08
N LEU A 87 -20.44 -8.61 0.96
CA LEU A 87 -20.29 -9.86 1.71
C LEU A 87 -20.14 -9.61 3.22
N GLY A 88 -19.35 -8.60 3.61
CA GLY A 88 -19.15 -8.22 5.00
C GLY A 88 -20.44 -7.74 5.65
N LEU A 89 -21.19 -6.86 4.96
CA LEU A 89 -22.49 -6.37 5.43
C LEU A 89 -23.50 -7.50 5.54
N ALA A 90 -23.66 -8.32 4.50
CA ALA A 90 -24.59 -9.42 4.50
C ALA A 90 -24.27 -10.46 5.60
N GLY A 91 -22.99 -10.85 5.73
CA GLY A 91 -22.55 -11.79 6.76
C GLY A 91 -22.68 -11.22 8.17
N GLY A 92 -22.29 -9.94 8.38
CA GLY A 92 -22.42 -9.27 9.67
C GLY A 92 -23.85 -9.14 10.13
N LEU A 93 -24.74 -8.65 9.25
CA LEU A 93 -26.17 -8.54 9.54
C LEU A 93 -26.81 -9.92 9.79
N TRP A 94 -26.48 -10.93 8.99
CA TRP A 94 -26.98 -12.27 9.20
C TRP A 94 -26.62 -12.81 10.59
N LEU A 95 -25.39 -12.68 11.03
CA LEU A 95 -24.97 -13.12 12.35
C LEU A 95 -25.55 -12.26 13.47
N ALA A 96 -25.66 -10.95 13.28
CA ALA A 96 -26.28 -10.05 14.26
C ALA A 96 -27.76 -10.43 14.51
N LEU A 97 -28.47 -10.89 13.49
CA LEU A 97 -29.87 -11.31 13.57
C LEU A 97 -30.06 -12.78 13.96
N SER A 98 -29.00 -13.57 14.04
CA SER A 98 -29.05 -15.02 14.29
C SER A 98 -28.19 -15.43 15.49
N PRO A 99 -28.68 -15.36 16.74
CA PRO A 99 -27.88 -15.63 17.94
C PRO A 99 -27.24 -17.03 17.95
N LEU A 100 -27.94 -18.04 17.45
CA LEU A 100 -27.39 -19.40 17.36
C LEU A 100 -26.26 -19.50 16.37
N ALA A 101 -26.41 -18.92 15.17
CA ALA A 101 -25.35 -18.90 14.16
C ALA A 101 -24.15 -18.13 14.66
N SER A 102 -24.38 -16.98 15.31
CA SER A 102 -23.33 -16.18 15.94
C SER A 102 -22.52 -16.99 16.96
N ALA A 103 -23.19 -17.64 17.91
CA ALA A 103 -22.53 -18.43 18.96
C ALA A 103 -21.70 -19.59 18.40
N ILE A 104 -22.15 -20.23 17.30
CA ILE A 104 -21.42 -21.33 16.65
C ILE A 104 -20.23 -20.82 15.82
N LEU A 105 -20.42 -19.74 15.04
CA LEU A 105 -19.44 -19.30 14.04
C LEU A 105 -18.41 -18.28 14.57
N GLU A 106 -18.74 -17.58 15.65
CA GLU A 106 -17.89 -16.53 16.22
C GLU A 106 -16.44 -16.99 16.48
N PRO A 107 -16.16 -18.15 17.12
CA PRO A 107 -14.76 -18.57 17.36
C PRO A 107 -13.99 -18.80 16.06
N TYR A 108 -14.64 -19.36 15.04
CA TYR A 108 -14.01 -19.62 13.74
C TYR A 108 -13.72 -18.32 12.98
N ILE A 109 -14.67 -17.38 12.98
CA ILE A 109 -14.51 -16.08 12.31
C ILE A 109 -13.41 -15.25 12.99
N LYS A 110 -13.35 -15.26 14.33
CA LYS A 110 -12.27 -14.63 15.07
C LYS A 110 -10.90 -15.26 14.77
N ALA A 111 -10.84 -16.60 14.68
CA ALA A 111 -9.61 -17.30 14.30
C ALA A 111 -9.16 -16.91 12.88
N LEU A 112 -10.08 -16.90 11.90
CA LEU A 112 -9.76 -16.47 10.53
C LEU A 112 -9.32 -15.01 10.46
N ASN A 113 -9.94 -14.12 11.23
CA ASN A 113 -9.53 -12.72 11.27
C ASN A 113 -8.15 -12.50 11.90
N SER A 114 -7.73 -13.41 12.81
CA SER A 114 -6.42 -13.34 13.46
C SER A 114 -5.27 -13.80 12.55
N MET A 115 -5.58 -14.45 11.41
CA MET A 115 -4.53 -14.88 10.48
C MET A 115 -3.89 -13.69 9.78
N PRO A 116 -2.55 -13.63 9.69
CA PRO A 116 -1.87 -12.63 8.88
C PRO A 116 -2.27 -12.76 7.41
N ARG A 117 -3.02 -11.78 6.89
CA ARG A 117 -3.61 -11.84 5.54
C ARG A 117 -2.58 -11.93 4.43
N ILE A 118 -1.35 -11.49 4.67
CA ILE A 118 -0.26 -11.61 3.71
C ILE A 118 0.04 -13.07 3.33
N ILE A 119 -0.27 -14.03 4.22
CA ILE A 119 -0.11 -15.46 3.96
C ILE A 119 -1.09 -15.95 2.89
N LEU A 120 -2.24 -15.28 2.75
CA LEU A 120 -3.25 -15.64 1.74
C LEU A 120 -2.82 -15.23 0.32
N ALA A 121 -1.90 -14.27 0.18
CA ALA A 121 -1.46 -13.79 -1.14
C ALA A 121 -0.90 -14.90 -2.05
N PRO A 122 0.06 -15.75 -1.61
CA PRO A 122 0.54 -16.86 -2.44
C PRO A 122 -0.54 -17.91 -2.69
N ILE A 123 -1.46 -18.16 -1.76
CA ILE A 123 -2.56 -19.11 -1.93
C ILE A 123 -3.49 -18.62 -3.04
N PHE A 124 -3.89 -17.36 -3.00
CA PHE A 124 -4.74 -16.78 -4.04
C PHE A 124 -4.01 -16.67 -5.39
N ALA A 125 -2.70 -16.46 -5.39
CA ALA A 125 -1.91 -16.48 -6.61
C ALA A 125 -1.91 -17.88 -7.27
N VAL A 126 -1.89 -18.95 -6.49
CA VAL A 126 -1.99 -20.33 -7.00
C VAL A 126 -3.40 -20.63 -7.51
N TRP A 127 -4.45 -20.18 -6.80
CA TRP A 127 -5.84 -20.50 -7.16
C TRP A 127 -6.37 -19.66 -8.33
N PHE A 128 -6.07 -18.37 -8.36
CA PHE A 128 -6.61 -17.40 -9.33
C PHE A 128 -5.57 -16.88 -10.32
N GLY A 129 -4.32 -17.36 -10.24
CA GLY A 129 -3.20 -16.86 -11.04
C GLY A 129 -2.67 -15.51 -10.52
N LEU A 130 -1.65 -14.97 -11.20
CA LEU A 130 -1.01 -13.69 -10.86
C LEU A 130 -1.78 -12.45 -11.38
N GLY A 131 -2.97 -12.64 -11.90
CA GLY A 131 -3.80 -11.58 -12.49
C GLY A 131 -4.63 -10.78 -11.48
N ILE A 132 -5.68 -10.14 -11.99
CA ILE A 132 -6.63 -9.33 -11.21
C ILE A 132 -7.33 -10.18 -10.14
N GLY A 133 -7.66 -11.44 -10.44
CA GLY A 133 -8.43 -12.33 -9.56
C GLY A 133 -7.81 -12.52 -8.18
N SER A 134 -6.52 -12.84 -8.11
CA SER A 134 -5.80 -13.05 -6.84
C SER A 134 -5.72 -11.78 -5.99
N LYS A 135 -5.52 -10.63 -6.62
CA LYS A 135 -5.45 -9.33 -5.94
C LYS A 135 -6.81 -8.90 -5.42
N VAL A 136 -7.86 -9.06 -6.22
CA VAL A 136 -9.25 -8.81 -5.80
C VAL A 136 -9.62 -9.73 -4.65
N ALA A 137 -9.35 -11.04 -4.72
CA ALA A 137 -9.62 -11.98 -3.65
C ALA A 137 -8.94 -11.58 -2.34
N LEU A 138 -7.67 -11.18 -2.38
CA LEU A 138 -6.95 -10.66 -1.22
C LEU A 138 -7.60 -9.40 -0.66
N GLY A 139 -7.93 -8.44 -1.52
CA GLY A 139 -8.60 -7.20 -1.16
C GLY A 139 -9.99 -7.45 -0.56
N VAL A 140 -10.76 -8.38 -1.11
CA VAL A 140 -12.07 -8.80 -0.56
C VAL A 140 -11.93 -9.30 0.86
N THR A 141 -10.93 -10.14 1.17
CA THR A 141 -10.74 -10.62 2.56
C THR A 141 -10.42 -9.48 3.53
N LEU A 142 -9.67 -8.46 3.09
CA LEU A 142 -9.37 -7.28 3.89
C LEU A 142 -10.64 -6.48 4.22
N VAL A 143 -11.40 -6.13 3.18
CA VAL A 143 -12.62 -5.32 3.31
C VAL A 143 -13.73 -6.08 4.02
N PHE A 144 -13.91 -7.36 3.71
CA PHE A 144 -14.92 -8.23 4.35
C PHE A 144 -14.83 -8.16 5.87
N PHE A 145 -13.69 -8.45 6.46
CA PHE A 145 -13.57 -8.47 7.91
C PHE A 145 -13.72 -7.11 8.54
N ILE A 146 -13.22 -6.04 7.87
CA ILE A 146 -13.44 -4.67 8.35
C ILE A 146 -14.92 -4.35 8.43
N VAL A 147 -15.67 -4.61 7.37
CA VAL A 147 -17.11 -4.33 7.33
C VAL A 147 -17.87 -5.25 8.29
N PHE A 148 -17.60 -6.56 8.23
CA PHE A 148 -18.26 -7.59 9.04
C PHE A 148 -18.23 -7.28 10.55
N PHE A 149 -17.08 -6.83 11.09
CA PHE A 149 -16.95 -6.54 12.51
C PHE A 149 -17.43 -5.13 12.91
N ASN A 150 -17.80 -4.28 11.96
CA ASN A 150 -18.33 -2.94 12.22
C ASN A 150 -19.85 -2.82 11.98
N VAL A 151 -20.50 -3.90 11.63
CA VAL A 151 -21.97 -4.00 11.51
C VAL A 151 -22.57 -4.54 12.78
#